data_3dcc47619dbc47760ef99d5f12877fcb
#
_entry.id   3dcc47619dbc47760ef99d5f12877fcb
#
_cell.length_a   1.000
_cell.length_b   1.000
_cell.length_c   1.000
_cell.angle_alpha   90.00
_cell.angle_beta   90.00
_cell.angle_gamma   90.00
#
_symmetry.space_group_name_H-M   'P 1'
#
loop_
_entity.id
_entity.type
_entity.pdbx_description
1 polymer ?
#
loop_
_entity_poly.entity_id
_entity_poly.type
_entity_poly.pdbx_seq_one_letter_code
_entity_poly.pdbx_strand_id
1 'polypeptide(L)'
;TSITFLIFAGILLALSIVYFVMEKAGKKKVIASVLIFAFCCGTGYSDSFAFWENNLTYEGESVYNYLQVYENDERVALSTNVLFGVQSVYMKQDELTGMYYDYAMAAPLMLKDKPTDQMDVLILGMGTGTYATQCRKYFGDMNIEGVEIDEKITDLSRKYFSLSEDVPVT
;
A
#
# COMPACT_ATOMS: atom_id res chain seq x y z
N THR A 1 -4.58 -8.60 8.89
CA THR A 1 -3.74 -8.90 10.09
C THR A 1 -4.50 -8.84 11.39
N SER A 2 -5.34 -7.85 11.65
CA SER A 2 -6.15 -7.78 12.88
C SER A 2 -7.00 -9.04 13.06
N ILE A 3 -7.64 -9.50 11.98
CA ILE A 3 -8.43 -10.74 11.99
C ILE A 3 -7.56 -11.96 12.35
N THR A 4 -6.34 -12.04 11.83
CA THR A 4 -5.41 -13.14 12.15
C THR A 4 -5.07 -13.16 13.64
N PHE A 5 -4.78 -12.00 14.24
CA PHE A 5 -4.53 -11.90 15.68
C PHE A 5 -5.76 -12.28 16.50
N LEU A 6 -6.97 -11.87 16.08
CA LEU A 6 -8.22 -12.25 16.76
C LEU A 6 -8.50 -13.75 16.67
N ILE A 7 -8.18 -14.41 15.55
CA ILE A 7 -8.29 -15.87 15.40
C ILE A 7 -7.35 -16.57 16.40
N PHE A 8 -6.07 -16.19 16.44
CA PHE A 8 -5.13 -16.77 17.41
C PHE A 8 -5.53 -16.50 18.85
N ALA A 9 -5.98 -15.29 19.17
CA ALA A 9 -6.50 -14.97 20.50
C ALA A 9 -7.72 -15.82 20.86
N GLY A 10 -8.62 -16.08 19.90
CA GLY A 10 -9.78 -16.96 20.08
C GLY A 10 -9.37 -18.41 20.37
N ILE A 11 -8.36 -18.94 19.66
CA ILE A 11 -7.82 -20.28 19.93
C ILE A 11 -7.22 -20.35 21.33
N LEU A 12 -6.43 -19.37 21.74
CA LEU A 12 -5.83 -19.28 23.08
C LEU A 12 -6.91 -19.17 24.17
N LEU A 13 -7.98 -18.40 23.92
CA LEU A 13 -9.12 -18.31 24.82
C LEU A 13 -9.80 -19.68 25.00
N ALA A 14 -10.05 -20.39 23.90
CA ALA A 14 -10.66 -21.72 23.95
C ALA A 14 -9.81 -22.70 24.79
N LEU A 15 -8.51 -22.74 24.56
CA LEU A 15 -7.58 -23.55 25.35
C LEU A 15 -7.58 -23.14 26.82
N SER A 16 -7.62 -21.84 27.12
CA SER A 16 -7.67 -21.32 28.50
C SER A 16 -8.98 -21.73 29.20
N ILE A 17 -10.12 -21.73 28.51
CA ILE A 17 -11.39 -22.15 29.05
C ILE A 17 -11.34 -23.64 29.39
N VAL A 18 -10.82 -24.48 28.47
CA VAL A 18 -10.65 -25.94 28.74
C VAL A 18 -9.78 -26.15 29.98
N TYR A 19 -8.66 -25.45 30.09
CA TYR A 19 -7.78 -25.52 31.27
C TYR A 19 -8.54 -25.12 32.57
N PHE A 20 -9.26 -24.00 32.57
CA PHE A 20 -9.99 -23.52 33.72
C PHE A 20 -11.10 -24.49 34.16
N VAL A 21 -11.75 -25.18 33.20
CA VAL A 21 -12.74 -26.20 33.48
C VAL A 21 -12.09 -27.44 34.15
N MET A 22 -10.94 -27.87 33.60
CA MET A 22 -10.19 -29.03 34.18
C MET A 22 -9.69 -28.76 35.59
N GLU A 23 -9.16 -27.55 35.83
CA GLU A 23 -8.68 -27.12 37.16
C GLU A 23 -9.79 -26.69 38.12
N LYS A 24 -11.09 -26.86 37.72
CA LYS A 24 -12.25 -26.39 38.50
C LYS A 24 -12.12 -24.94 38.96
N ALA A 25 -11.47 -24.13 38.16
CA ALA A 25 -11.32 -22.69 38.42
C ALA A 25 -12.70 -22.02 38.48
N GLY A 26 -12.84 -21.06 39.39
CA GLY A 26 -14.15 -20.41 39.61
C GLY A 26 -14.68 -19.74 38.32
N LYS A 27 -15.99 -19.85 38.10
CA LYS A 27 -16.73 -19.29 36.95
C LYS A 27 -16.40 -17.84 36.63
N LYS A 28 -15.99 -17.05 37.64
CA LYS A 28 -15.60 -15.65 37.47
C LYS A 28 -14.39 -15.47 36.54
N LYS A 29 -13.40 -16.38 36.55
CA LYS A 29 -12.23 -16.33 35.69
C LYS A 29 -12.60 -16.57 34.22
N VAL A 30 -13.46 -17.52 33.96
CA VAL A 30 -13.97 -17.84 32.63
C VAL A 30 -14.76 -16.64 32.05
N ILE A 31 -15.68 -16.08 32.85
CA ILE A 31 -16.46 -14.91 32.44
C ILE A 31 -15.55 -13.73 32.13
N ALA A 32 -14.56 -13.44 33.00
CA ALA A 32 -13.63 -12.35 32.78
C ALA A 32 -12.83 -12.54 31.46
N SER A 33 -12.35 -13.75 31.18
CA SER A 33 -11.62 -14.04 29.92
C SER A 33 -12.48 -13.82 28.69
N VAL A 34 -13.74 -14.25 28.72
CA VAL A 34 -14.70 -14.04 27.61
C VAL A 34 -15.00 -12.55 27.40
N LEU A 35 -15.19 -11.80 28.49
CA LEU A 35 -15.46 -10.35 28.41
C LEU A 35 -14.26 -9.58 27.85
N ILE A 36 -13.03 -9.93 28.27
CA ILE A 36 -11.81 -9.32 27.72
C ILE A 36 -11.69 -9.62 26.24
N PHE A 37 -11.92 -10.86 25.80
CA PHE A 37 -11.88 -11.23 24.40
C PHE A 37 -12.95 -10.48 23.56
N ALA A 38 -14.18 -10.40 24.07
CA ALA A 38 -15.25 -9.65 23.42
C ALA A 38 -14.90 -8.16 23.29
N PHE A 39 -14.29 -7.57 24.30
CA PHE A 39 -13.77 -6.20 24.25
C PHE A 39 -12.67 -6.05 23.19
N CYS A 40 -11.70 -6.98 23.15
CA CYS A 40 -10.65 -6.99 22.11
C CYS A 40 -11.23 -7.17 20.70
N CYS A 41 -12.27 -8.00 20.52
CA CYS A 41 -12.96 -8.09 19.23
C CYS A 41 -13.63 -6.78 18.84
N GLY A 42 -14.28 -6.10 19.77
CA GLY A 42 -14.95 -4.82 19.51
C GLY A 42 -14.00 -3.68 19.17
N THR A 43 -12.81 -3.65 19.78
CA THR A 43 -11.81 -2.59 19.55
C THR A 43 -10.81 -2.93 18.46
N GLY A 44 -10.49 -4.22 18.30
CA GLY A 44 -9.48 -4.72 17.35
C GLY A 44 -10.03 -5.05 15.97
N TYR A 45 -11.34 -4.89 15.74
CA TYR A 45 -11.94 -5.10 14.42
C TYR A 45 -11.63 -3.96 13.42
N SER A 46 -11.19 -2.81 13.93
CA SER A 46 -10.74 -1.71 13.08
C SER A 46 -9.41 -2.07 12.43
N ASP A 47 -9.36 -2.02 11.10
CA ASP A 47 -8.15 -2.30 10.32
C ASP A 47 -7.19 -1.10 10.25
N SER A 48 -7.57 0.05 10.81
CA SER A 48 -6.74 1.26 10.81
C SER A 48 -5.67 1.20 11.89
N PHE A 49 -4.43 1.10 11.46
CA PHE A 49 -3.24 1.25 12.34
C PHE A 49 -2.70 2.67 12.37
N ALA A 50 -3.15 3.52 11.46
CA ALA A 50 -2.66 4.88 11.27
C ALA A 50 -3.66 5.95 11.73
N PHE A 51 -4.43 5.67 12.78
CA PHE A 51 -5.47 6.57 13.31
C PHE A 51 -4.96 7.96 13.75
N TRP A 52 -3.64 8.14 13.84
CA TRP A 52 -2.97 9.42 14.15
C TRP A 52 -2.58 10.23 12.91
N GLU A 53 -2.73 9.67 11.70
CA GLU A 53 -2.35 10.32 10.45
C GLU A 53 -3.50 11.19 9.92
N ASN A 54 -3.22 12.47 9.65
CA ASN A 54 -4.24 13.44 9.26
C ASN A 54 -4.53 13.45 7.74
N ASN A 55 -3.61 12.98 6.89
CA ASN A 55 -3.71 13.05 5.42
C ASN A 55 -3.85 11.66 4.78
N LEU A 56 -4.30 10.68 5.56
CA LEU A 56 -4.48 9.32 5.10
C LEU A 56 -5.79 9.22 4.30
N THR A 57 -5.65 8.99 2.99
CA THR A 57 -6.79 8.86 2.05
C THR A 57 -7.19 7.41 1.84
N TYR A 58 -6.22 6.49 1.95
CA TYR A 58 -6.46 5.06 1.84
C TYR A 58 -5.54 4.31 2.79
N GLU A 59 -6.08 3.25 3.39
CA GLU A 59 -5.36 2.27 4.19
C GLU A 59 -5.89 0.87 3.87
N GLY A 60 -5.00 -0.09 3.69
CA GLY A 60 -5.39 -1.47 3.41
C GLY A 60 -4.21 -2.41 3.30
N GLU A 61 -4.51 -3.67 3.07
CA GLU A 61 -3.51 -4.74 2.93
C GLU A 61 -3.71 -5.46 1.59
N SER A 62 -2.60 -5.85 1.00
CA SER A 62 -2.53 -6.85 -0.07
C SER A 62 -1.90 -8.13 0.45
N VAL A 63 -1.68 -9.09 -0.44
CA VAL A 63 -0.91 -10.31 -0.11
C VAL A 63 0.56 -9.99 0.17
N TYR A 64 1.05 -8.87 -0.38
CA TYR A 64 2.46 -8.50 -0.35
C TYR A 64 2.78 -7.38 0.63
N ASN A 65 1.84 -6.41 0.79
CA ASN A 65 2.13 -5.15 1.45
C ASN A 65 0.99 -4.68 2.34
N TYR A 66 1.35 -3.91 3.37
CA TYR A 66 0.44 -2.98 4.02
C TYR A 66 0.55 -1.64 3.31
N LEU A 67 -0.57 -1.15 2.78
CA LEU A 67 -0.62 -0.03 1.85
C LEU A 67 -1.30 1.18 2.48
N GLN A 68 -0.65 2.32 2.37
CA GLN A 68 -1.20 3.61 2.79
C GLN A 68 -1.03 4.62 1.68
N VAL A 69 -2.09 5.36 1.36
CA VAL A 69 -2.04 6.50 0.45
C VAL A 69 -2.27 7.78 1.25
N TYR A 70 -1.31 8.67 1.17
CA TYR A 70 -1.37 10.01 1.76
C TYR A 70 -1.58 11.02 0.66
N GLU A 71 -2.50 11.94 0.88
CA GLU A 71 -2.83 12.98 -0.08
C GLU A 71 -2.89 14.34 0.59
N ASN A 72 -2.24 15.33 -0.02
CA ASN A 72 -2.34 16.74 0.33
C ASN A 72 -2.53 17.59 -0.93
N ASP A 73 -2.48 18.92 -0.81
CA ASP A 73 -2.68 19.84 -1.92
C ASP A 73 -1.57 19.75 -2.98
N GLU A 74 -0.37 19.30 -2.63
CA GLU A 74 0.80 19.28 -3.49
C GLU A 74 1.03 17.91 -4.15
N ARG A 75 0.81 16.82 -3.40
CA ARG A 75 1.20 15.48 -3.84
C ARG A 75 0.32 14.38 -3.28
N VAL A 76 0.37 13.24 -3.94
CA VAL A 76 -0.09 11.93 -3.46
C VAL A 76 1.13 11.05 -3.24
N ALA A 77 1.20 10.32 -2.14
CA ALA A 77 2.30 9.43 -1.81
C ALA A 77 1.79 8.05 -1.40
N LEU A 78 2.40 6.99 -1.92
CA LEU A 78 2.20 5.60 -1.48
C LEU A 78 3.29 5.22 -0.48
N SER A 79 2.88 4.65 0.64
CA SER A 79 3.76 3.95 1.57
C SER A 79 3.35 2.47 1.65
N THR A 80 4.35 1.58 1.64
CA THR A 80 4.16 0.14 1.87
C THR A 80 4.60 -0.27 3.28
N ASN A 81 4.83 0.70 4.15
CA ASN A 81 5.32 0.46 5.50
C ASN A 81 4.69 1.46 6.48
N VAL A 82 4.35 0.99 7.67
CA VAL A 82 3.76 1.81 8.75
C VAL A 82 4.69 2.93 9.24
N LEU A 83 5.99 2.85 8.96
CA LEU A 83 7.01 3.74 9.49
C LEU A 83 7.91 4.32 8.38
N PHE A 84 7.43 5.29 7.58
CA PHE A 84 8.28 6.20 6.78
C PHE A 84 8.80 5.75 5.41
N GLY A 85 8.35 4.64 4.87
CA GLY A 85 8.78 4.22 3.53
C GLY A 85 7.91 4.80 2.41
N VAL A 86 8.25 5.98 1.87
CA VAL A 86 7.60 6.47 0.65
C VAL A 86 8.08 5.65 -0.53
N GLN A 87 7.18 4.90 -1.16
CA GLN A 87 7.48 4.06 -2.32
C GLN A 87 7.28 4.80 -3.64
N SER A 88 6.23 5.61 -3.72
CA SER A 88 5.88 6.33 -4.93
C SER A 88 5.31 7.69 -4.59
N VAL A 89 5.50 8.67 -5.46
CA VAL A 89 4.98 10.03 -5.31
C VAL A 89 4.42 10.50 -6.65
N TYR A 90 3.23 11.05 -6.63
CA TYR A 90 2.63 11.79 -7.74
C TYR A 90 2.51 13.26 -7.35
N MET A 91 3.10 14.15 -8.15
CA MET A 91 2.99 15.61 -7.97
C MET A 91 1.78 16.12 -8.72
N LYS A 92 0.88 16.84 -8.01
CA LYS A 92 -0.33 17.40 -8.60
C LYS A 92 -0.06 18.59 -9.51
N GLN A 93 1.10 19.22 -9.36
CA GLN A 93 1.58 20.33 -10.18
C GLN A 93 2.72 19.90 -11.09
N ASP A 94 3.16 20.82 -11.97
CA ASP A 94 4.24 20.57 -12.93
C ASP A 94 5.62 20.65 -12.30
N GLU A 95 5.86 19.77 -11.33
CA GLU A 95 7.10 19.72 -10.57
C GLU A 95 7.70 18.30 -10.61
N LEU A 96 9.02 18.23 -10.41
CA LEU A 96 9.71 16.98 -10.16
C LEU A 96 9.40 16.48 -8.75
N THR A 97 9.53 15.18 -8.54
CA THR A 97 9.19 14.56 -7.26
C THR A 97 10.22 14.79 -6.16
N GLY A 98 11.45 15.15 -6.54
CA GLY A 98 12.61 15.18 -5.64
C GLY A 98 13.12 13.78 -5.26
N MET A 99 12.60 12.73 -5.90
CA MET A 99 12.94 11.34 -5.64
C MET A 99 13.83 10.76 -6.74
N TYR A 100 14.28 9.52 -6.59
CA TYR A 100 15.17 8.85 -7.54
C TYR A 100 14.58 8.69 -8.95
N TYR A 101 13.27 8.71 -9.12
CA TYR A 101 12.62 8.66 -10.44
C TYR A 101 13.07 9.79 -11.36
N ASP A 102 13.30 10.96 -10.79
CA ASP A 102 13.72 12.14 -11.54
C ASP A 102 15.09 11.91 -12.18
N TYR A 103 16.00 11.23 -11.48
CA TYR A 103 17.29 10.83 -12.04
C TYR A 103 17.14 9.73 -13.11
N ALA A 104 16.21 8.81 -12.91
CA ALA A 104 15.94 7.73 -13.87
C ALA A 104 15.44 8.27 -15.21
N MET A 105 14.84 9.46 -15.25
CA MET A 105 14.43 10.13 -16.50
C MET A 105 15.60 10.50 -17.42
N ALA A 106 16.85 10.44 -16.95
CA ALA A 106 18.00 10.57 -17.83
C ALA A 106 18.19 9.34 -18.75
N ALA A 107 17.64 8.18 -18.43
CA ALA A 107 17.86 6.94 -19.19
C ALA A 107 17.37 7.03 -20.66
N PRO A 108 16.17 7.52 -20.99
CA PRO A 108 15.75 7.72 -22.37
C PRO A 108 16.70 8.64 -23.16
N LEU A 109 17.27 9.65 -22.51
CA LEU A 109 18.18 10.60 -23.17
C LEU A 109 19.55 10.00 -23.50
N MET A 110 19.90 8.85 -22.94
CA MET A 110 21.15 8.15 -23.25
C MET A 110 21.09 7.41 -24.59
N LEU A 111 19.91 7.15 -25.13
CA LEU A 111 19.71 6.54 -26.44
C LEU A 111 19.70 7.62 -27.52
N LYS A 112 20.82 7.77 -28.23
CA LYS A 112 21.03 8.87 -29.20
C LYS A 112 20.30 8.69 -30.53
N ASP A 113 19.91 7.48 -30.87
CA ASP A 113 19.47 7.11 -32.23
C ASP A 113 17.94 7.02 -32.39
N LYS A 114 17.18 7.23 -31.32
CA LYS A 114 15.71 7.14 -31.34
C LYS A 114 15.10 8.35 -30.61
N PRO A 115 14.14 9.04 -31.22
CA PRO A 115 13.34 10.06 -30.52
C PRO A 115 12.63 9.48 -29.30
N THR A 116 12.56 10.24 -28.22
CA THR A 116 12.00 9.76 -26.94
C THR A 116 10.54 9.36 -27.05
N ASP A 117 9.73 10.07 -27.82
CA ASP A 117 8.32 9.79 -28.10
C ASP A 117 8.08 8.51 -28.93
N GLN A 118 9.12 7.90 -29.49
CA GLN A 118 9.06 6.65 -30.26
C GLN A 118 9.71 5.47 -29.53
N MET A 119 10.04 5.63 -28.27
CA MET A 119 10.67 4.58 -27.46
C MET A 119 9.63 3.60 -26.90
N ASP A 120 10.02 2.32 -26.87
CA ASP A 120 9.34 1.29 -26.12
C ASP A 120 10.03 1.13 -24.76
N VAL A 121 9.28 1.19 -23.68
CA VAL A 121 9.80 1.15 -22.31
C VAL A 121 9.10 0.06 -21.52
N LEU A 122 9.86 -0.88 -20.98
CA LEU A 122 9.37 -1.87 -20.03
C LEU A 122 9.84 -1.49 -18.62
N ILE A 123 8.89 -1.35 -17.71
CA ILE A 123 9.17 -1.00 -16.31
C ILE A 123 8.92 -2.24 -15.44
N LEU A 124 9.97 -2.78 -14.84
CA LEU A 124 9.89 -3.88 -13.90
C LEU A 124 9.77 -3.34 -12.46
N GLY A 125 8.69 -3.69 -11.77
CA GLY A 125 8.32 -3.09 -10.49
C GLY A 125 7.72 -1.70 -10.70
N MET A 126 6.58 -1.65 -11.40
CA MET A 126 5.93 -0.41 -11.83
C MET A 126 5.57 0.52 -10.66
N GLY A 127 5.21 -0.07 -9.51
CA GLY A 127 4.67 0.68 -8.40
C GLY A 127 3.41 1.44 -8.79
N THR A 128 3.30 2.70 -8.39
CA THR A 128 2.16 3.54 -8.78
C THR A 128 2.32 4.20 -10.16
N GLY A 129 3.35 3.84 -10.92
CA GLY A 129 3.57 4.38 -12.25
C GLY A 129 4.15 5.80 -12.30
N THR A 130 4.76 6.27 -11.22
CA THR A 130 5.37 7.61 -11.17
C THR A 130 6.32 7.85 -12.34
N TYR A 131 7.24 6.90 -12.60
CA TYR A 131 8.19 7.00 -13.70
C TYR A 131 7.51 7.02 -15.07
N ALA A 132 6.50 6.17 -15.28
CA ALA A 132 5.73 6.14 -16.52
C ALA A 132 5.01 7.46 -16.78
N THR A 133 4.35 8.00 -15.76
CA THR A 133 3.64 9.29 -15.84
C THR A 133 4.59 10.43 -16.14
N GLN A 134 5.76 10.47 -15.48
CA GLN A 134 6.81 11.47 -15.77
C GLN A 134 7.38 11.34 -17.18
N CYS A 135 7.68 10.12 -17.63
CA CYS A 135 8.18 9.90 -18.98
C CYS A 135 7.21 10.43 -20.04
N ARG A 136 5.91 10.12 -19.93
CA ARG A 136 4.91 10.66 -20.86
C ARG A 136 4.76 12.16 -20.78
N LYS A 137 4.83 12.72 -19.58
CA LYS A 137 4.72 14.16 -19.36
C LYS A 137 5.85 14.94 -20.02
N TYR A 138 7.09 14.47 -19.90
CA TYR A 138 8.27 15.22 -20.32
C TYR A 138 8.84 14.79 -21.69
N PHE A 139 8.56 13.57 -22.13
CA PHE A 139 9.13 13.01 -23.37
C PHE A 139 8.08 12.69 -24.46
N GLY A 140 6.78 12.90 -24.16
CA GLY A 140 5.71 12.61 -25.11
C GLY A 140 5.13 11.20 -24.96
N ASP A 141 4.32 10.79 -25.93
CA ASP A 141 3.55 9.53 -25.90
C ASP A 141 4.41 8.30 -26.17
N MET A 142 5.31 8.00 -25.23
CA MET A 142 6.12 6.78 -25.26
C MET A 142 5.23 5.55 -25.12
N ASN A 143 5.60 4.46 -25.79
CA ASN A 143 4.98 3.17 -25.58
C ASN A 143 5.54 2.53 -24.29
N ILE A 144 4.75 2.55 -23.22
CA ILE A 144 5.19 2.09 -21.89
C ILE A 144 4.35 0.90 -21.47
N GLU A 145 5.02 -0.15 -21.03
CA GLU A 145 4.42 -1.33 -20.39
C GLU A 145 5.04 -1.53 -19.00
N GLY A 146 4.22 -1.88 -18.02
CA GLY A 146 4.64 -2.11 -16.64
C GLY A 146 4.43 -3.55 -16.20
N VAL A 147 5.27 -3.99 -15.26
CA VAL A 147 5.07 -5.23 -14.51
C VAL A 147 5.00 -4.87 -13.03
N GLU A 148 3.92 -5.28 -12.35
CA GLU A 148 3.74 -5.06 -10.92
C GLU A 148 3.15 -6.32 -10.29
N ILE A 149 3.81 -6.84 -9.26
CA ILE A 149 3.37 -8.06 -8.58
C ILE A 149 2.14 -7.85 -7.70
N ASP A 150 1.94 -6.64 -7.22
CA ASP A 150 0.85 -6.27 -6.32
C ASP A 150 -0.28 -5.59 -7.10
N GLU A 151 -1.27 -6.38 -7.54
CA GLU A 151 -2.45 -5.88 -8.25
C GLU A 151 -3.14 -4.72 -7.50
N LYS A 152 -3.07 -4.74 -6.15
CA LYS A 152 -3.63 -3.66 -5.34
C LYS A 152 -2.93 -2.33 -5.55
N ILE A 153 -1.60 -2.36 -5.76
CA ILE A 153 -0.84 -1.15 -6.10
C ILE A 153 -1.26 -0.63 -7.48
N THR A 154 -1.49 -1.52 -8.45
CA THR A 154 -2.00 -1.16 -9.77
C THR A 154 -3.38 -0.50 -9.69
N ASP A 155 -4.31 -1.02 -8.89
CA ASP A 155 -5.61 -0.40 -8.64
C ASP A 155 -5.48 1.01 -8.04
N LEU A 156 -4.60 1.15 -7.03
CA LEU A 156 -4.36 2.43 -6.38
C LEU A 156 -3.68 3.44 -7.31
N SER A 157 -2.80 2.96 -8.23
CA SER A 157 -2.11 3.81 -9.20
C SER A 157 -3.08 4.53 -10.13
N ARG A 158 -4.07 3.81 -10.62
CA ARG A 158 -5.13 4.37 -11.48
C ARG A 158 -6.05 5.32 -10.71
N LYS A 159 -6.40 4.94 -9.48
CA LYS A 159 -7.34 5.69 -8.65
C LYS A 159 -6.77 7.00 -8.09
N TYR A 160 -5.51 7.00 -7.66
CA TYR A 160 -4.94 8.11 -6.90
C TYR A 160 -3.71 8.77 -7.54
N PHE A 161 -2.99 8.05 -8.43
CA PHE A 161 -1.70 8.51 -8.96
C PHE A 161 -1.75 8.88 -10.43
N SER A 162 -2.95 8.99 -10.99
CA SER A 162 -3.16 9.38 -12.39
C SER A 162 -2.43 8.52 -13.42
N LEU A 163 -2.18 7.25 -13.10
CA LEU A 163 -1.68 6.30 -14.09
C LEU A 163 -2.75 6.08 -15.15
N SER A 164 -2.39 6.35 -16.40
CA SER A 164 -3.31 6.26 -17.54
C SER A 164 -3.76 4.81 -17.80
N GLU A 165 -5.05 4.62 -18.16
CA GLU A 165 -5.63 3.30 -18.43
C GLU A 165 -5.02 2.61 -19.66
N ASP A 166 -4.43 3.39 -20.57
CA ASP A 166 -3.76 2.89 -21.77
C ASP A 166 -2.33 2.38 -21.54
N VAL A 167 -1.81 2.50 -20.32
CA VAL A 167 -0.56 1.86 -19.90
C VAL A 167 -0.85 0.44 -19.42
N PRO A 168 -0.51 -0.60 -20.20
CA PRO A 168 -0.71 -1.97 -19.74
C PRO A 168 0.19 -2.27 -18.54
N VAL A 169 -0.37 -2.92 -17.53
CA VAL A 169 0.35 -3.42 -16.36
C VAL A 169 -0.01 -4.88 -16.15
N THR A 170 1.00 -5.73 -16.09
CA THR A 170 0.89 -7.20 -15.91
C THR A 170 1.50 -7.64 -14.58
#